data_44096d5f62d51f4920a9a2cb5c381f32
#
_entry.id   44096d5f62d51f4920a9a2cb5c381f32
#
_cell.length_a   1.000
_cell.length_b   1.000
_cell.length_c   1.000
_cell.angle_alpha   90.00
_cell.angle_beta   90.00
_cell.angle_gamma   90.00
#
_symmetry.space_group_name_H-M   'P 1'
#
loop_
_entity.id
_entity.type
_entity.pdbx_description
1 polymer ?
#
loop_
_entity_poly.entity_id
_entity_poly.type
_entity_poly.pdbx_seq_one_letter_code
_entity_poly.pdbx_strand_id
1 'polypeptide(L)'
;MSKYEGTQTEKNLEAAFAGESQARNKYTYFASKAKKEGFEQIASLFLKTADNEKEHAKMWFKELNGIGDTAQNLEAAAEGENYEWTDMYEVGEIEKHHEERYRALLKNVETAKVFEKSEVKVWECRNCGHIIVGTKAPEVCPVCNHPQSYFEVHAENY
;
A
#
# COMPACT_ATOMS: atom_id res chain seq x y z
N MET A 1 11.47 16.19 8.45
CA MET A 1 12.94 15.96 8.48
C MET A 1 13.24 14.91 9.53
N SER A 2 14.10 13.94 9.21
CA SER A 2 14.57 12.94 10.16
C SER A 2 15.43 13.59 11.23
N LYS A 3 15.35 13.12 12.50
CA LYS A 3 16.28 13.55 13.57
C LYS A 3 17.74 13.19 13.27
N TYR A 4 17.99 12.40 12.24
CA TYR A 4 19.30 11.92 11.81
C TYR A 4 19.82 12.57 10.53
N GLU A 5 19.14 13.60 10.02
CA GLU A 5 19.42 14.23 8.73
C GLU A 5 20.90 14.59 8.56
N GLY A 6 21.50 14.18 7.45
CA GLY A 6 22.89 14.41 7.10
C GLY A 6 23.92 13.58 7.88
N THR A 7 23.49 12.68 8.78
CA THR A 7 24.39 11.88 9.61
C THR A 7 24.74 10.52 8.99
N GLN A 8 25.80 9.88 9.49
CA GLN A 8 26.09 8.48 9.16
C GLN A 8 25.00 7.52 9.65
N THR A 9 24.27 7.87 10.72
CA THR A 9 23.15 7.10 11.24
C THR A 9 22.02 7.06 10.22
N GLU A 10 21.68 8.17 9.57
CA GLU A 10 20.68 8.19 8.51
C GLU A 10 21.03 7.22 7.37
N LYS A 11 22.26 7.31 6.85
CA LYS A 11 22.76 6.39 5.81
C LYS A 11 22.68 4.92 6.21
N ASN A 12 22.97 4.64 7.47
CA ASN A 12 22.90 3.27 8.02
C ASN A 12 21.44 2.78 8.10
N LEU A 13 20.50 3.66 8.49
CA LEU A 13 19.06 3.35 8.53
C LEU A 13 18.48 3.13 7.13
N GLU A 14 18.87 3.96 6.16
CA GLU A 14 18.50 3.76 4.75
C GLU A 14 19.01 2.44 4.20
N ALA A 15 20.29 2.12 4.46
CA ALA A 15 20.89 0.86 4.03
C ALA A 15 20.22 -0.36 4.72
N ALA A 16 19.86 -0.25 6.00
CA ALA A 16 19.15 -1.29 6.73
C ALA A 16 17.74 -1.48 6.17
N PHE A 17 16.98 -0.40 5.96
CA PHE A 17 15.65 -0.44 5.35
C PHE A 17 15.69 -1.11 3.95
N ALA A 18 16.65 -0.72 3.11
CA ALA A 18 16.82 -1.31 1.78
C ALA A 18 17.17 -2.81 1.86
N GLY A 19 18.09 -3.18 2.75
CA GLY A 19 18.51 -4.57 2.95
C GLY A 19 17.38 -5.49 3.40
N GLU A 20 16.63 -5.08 4.42
CA GLU A 20 15.49 -5.84 4.96
C GLU A 20 14.34 -5.93 3.95
N SER A 21 14.06 -4.85 3.21
CA SER A 21 13.05 -4.84 2.15
C SER A 21 13.38 -5.83 1.03
N GLN A 22 14.65 -5.89 0.62
CA GLN A 22 15.12 -6.87 -0.37
C GLN A 22 15.07 -8.31 0.18
N ALA A 23 15.50 -8.53 1.43
CA ALA A 23 15.48 -9.83 2.09
C ALA A 23 14.05 -10.38 2.15
N ARG A 24 13.08 -9.57 2.58
CA ARG A 24 11.66 -9.91 2.58
C ARG A 24 11.19 -10.43 1.22
N ASN A 25 11.48 -9.70 0.15
CA ASN A 25 11.06 -10.11 -1.19
C ASN A 25 11.76 -11.39 -1.65
N LYS A 26 13.07 -11.50 -1.45
CA LYS A 26 13.86 -12.70 -1.81
C LYS A 26 13.34 -13.94 -1.10
N TYR A 27 13.06 -13.86 0.21
CA TYR A 27 12.56 -15.01 0.98
C TYR A 27 11.16 -15.44 0.53
N THR A 28 10.31 -14.52 0.12
CA THR A 28 9.01 -14.84 -0.49
C THR A 28 9.19 -15.63 -1.81
N TYR A 29 10.17 -15.25 -2.63
CA TYR A 29 10.48 -15.96 -3.87
C TYR A 29 11.10 -17.35 -3.60
N PHE A 30 11.99 -17.44 -2.61
CA PHE A 30 12.60 -18.71 -2.19
C PHE A 30 11.55 -19.68 -1.60
N ALA A 31 10.58 -19.16 -0.84
CA ALA A 31 9.46 -19.94 -0.34
C ALA A 31 8.62 -20.53 -1.49
N SER A 32 8.33 -19.72 -2.51
CA SER A 32 7.60 -20.19 -3.70
C SER A 32 8.34 -21.34 -4.41
N LYS A 33 9.67 -21.23 -4.54
CA LYS A 33 10.50 -22.29 -5.13
C LYS A 33 10.51 -23.54 -4.29
N ALA A 34 10.76 -23.42 -2.98
CA ALA A 34 10.78 -24.54 -2.05
C ALA A 34 9.45 -25.31 -2.06
N LYS A 35 8.32 -24.58 -2.10
CA LYS A 35 6.99 -25.20 -2.20
C LYS A 35 6.80 -26.01 -3.47
N LYS A 36 7.25 -25.48 -4.62
CA LYS A 36 7.19 -26.19 -5.91
C LYS A 36 8.06 -27.46 -5.93
N GLU A 37 9.09 -27.51 -5.11
CA GLU A 37 9.98 -28.66 -4.94
C GLU A 37 9.49 -29.66 -3.85
N GLY A 38 8.35 -29.37 -3.20
CA GLY A 38 7.78 -30.23 -2.17
C GLY A 38 8.34 -30.02 -0.76
N PHE A 39 9.14 -28.97 -0.53
CA PHE A 39 9.75 -28.65 0.78
C PHE A 39 8.87 -27.68 1.58
N GLU A 40 7.66 -28.12 1.98
CA GLU A 40 6.66 -27.27 2.66
C GLU A 40 7.18 -26.64 3.96
N GLN A 41 7.95 -27.38 4.77
CA GLN A 41 8.53 -26.83 6.00
C GLN A 41 9.55 -25.72 5.71
N ILE A 42 10.40 -25.91 4.71
CA ILE A 42 11.38 -24.89 4.29
C ILE A 42 10.68 -23.65 3.76
N ALA A 43 9.64 -23.82 2.94
CA ALA A 43 8.80 -22.73 2.44
C ALA A 43 8.17 -21.95 3.59
N SER A 44 7.63 -22.62 4.59
CA SER A 44 7.04 -22.00 5.78
C SER A 44 8.07 -21.17 6.58
N LEU A 45 9.29 -21.69 6.75
CA LEU A 45 10.37 -20.97 7.43
C LEU A 45 10.79 -19.71 6.68
N PHE A 46 10.91 -19.77 5.34
CA PHE A 46 11.17 -18.59 4.53
C PHE A 46 10.08 -17.53 4.67
N LEU A 47 8.80 -17.92 4.63
CA LEU A 47 7.69 -16.97 4.79
C LEU A 47 7.68 -16.34 6.17
N LYS A 48 7.91 -17.12 7.23
CA LYS A 48 8.02 -16.59 8.59
C LYS A 48 9.17 -15.58 8.71
N THR A 49 10.32 -15.87 8.13
CA THR A 49 11.45 -14.94 8.12
C THR A 49 11.12 -13.69 7.30
N ALA A 50 10.48 -13.83 6.13
CA ALA A 50 10.04 -12.68 5.33
C ALA A 50 9.11 -11.73 6.11
N ASP A 51 8.21 -12.27 6.93
CA ASP A 51 7.35 -11.46 7.81
C ASP A 51 8.15 -10.73 8.91
N ASN A 52 9.20 -11.36 9.45
CA ASN A 52 10.10 -10.69 10.41
C ASN A 52 10.84 -9.52 9.72
N GLU A 53 11.42 -9.74 8.53
CA GLU A 53 12.16 -8.70 7.80
C GLU A 53 11.24 -7.53 7.40
N LYS A 54 9.98 -7.79 7.11
CA LYS A 54 8.98 -6.72 6.90
C LYS A 54 8.84 -5.82 8.14
N GLU A 55 8.78 -6.38 9.34
CA GLU A 55 8.66 -5.59 10.56
C GLU A 55 9.99 -4.86 10.90
N HIS A 56 11.15 -5.45 10.62
CA HIS A 56 12.45 -4.78 10.74
C HIS A 56 12.54 -3.59 9.78
N ALA A 57 12.25 -3.79 8.49
CA ALA A 57 12.22 -2.69 7.51
C ALA A 57 11.30 -1.55 7.94
N LYS A 58 10.10 -1.87 8.44
CA LYS A 58 9.15 -0.88 8.95
C LYS A 58 9.68 -0.09 10.14
N MET A 59 10.45 -0.72 11.05
CA MET A 59 11.08 -0.02 12.17
C MET A 59 12.06 1.04 11.67
N TRP A 60 12.94 0.69 10.74
CA TRP A 60 13.92 1.62 10.18
C TRP A 60 13.26 2.74 9.37
N PHE A 61 12.23 2.40 8.59
CA PHE A 61 11.47 3.38 7.82
C PHE A 61 10.75 4.40 8.70
N LYS A 62 10.22 3.98 9.86
CA LYS A 62 9.65 4.88 10.86
C LYS A 62 10.69 5.82 11.48
N GLU A 63 11.90 5.32 11.80
CA GLU A 63 12.98 6.15 12.32
C GLU A 63 13.43 7.22 11.32
N LEU A 64 13.28 6.95 10.03
CA LEU A 64 13.51 7.89 8.93
C LEU A 64 12.35 8.86 8.68
N ASN A 65 11.27 8.79 9.48
CA ASN A 65 10.01 9.51 9.24
C ASN A 65 9.35 9.21 7.89
N GLY A 66 9.57 7.99 7.35
CA GLY A 66 9.05 7.57 6.05
C GLY A 66 7.55 7.23 6.05
N ILE A 67 6.89 7.17 7.21
CA ILE A 67 5.45 6.88 7.31
C ILE A 67 4.75 8.09 7.90
N GLY A 68 3.97 8.78 7.07
CA GLY A 68 3.12 9.90 7.45
C GLY A 68 1.64 9.50 7.61
N ASP A 69 0.75 10.49 7.53
CA ASP A 69 -0.68 10.23 7.38
C ASP A 69 -1.01 9.71 5.98
N THR A 70 -2.28 9.36 5.74
CA THR A 70 -2.69 8.77 4.46
C THR A 70 -2.44 9.70 3.28
N ALA A 71 -2.64 11.00 3.42
CA ALA A 71 -2.40 11.97 2.34
C ALA A 71 -0.91 12.07 2.01
N GLN A 72 -0.07 12.20 3.03
CA GLN A 72 1.39 12.22 2.89
C GLN A 72 1.93 10.93 2.26
N ASN A 73 1.42 9.78 2.67
CA ASN A 73 1.83 8.49 2.11
C ASN A 73 1.40 8.33 0.64
N LEU A 74 0.22 8.83 0.25
CA LEU A 74 -0.23 8.84 -1.14
C LEU A 74 0.61 9.77 -2.02
N GLU A 75 0.98 10.94 -1.49
CA GLU A 75 1.89 11.87 -2.18
C GLU A 75 3.26 11.23 -2.39
N ALA A 76 3.87 10.69 -1.33
CA ALA A 76 5.17 10.02 -1.40
C ALA A 76 5.16 8.81 -2.36
N ALA A 77 4.07 8.02 -2.38
CA ALA A 77 3.91 6.94 -3.34
C ALA A 77 3.84 7.46 -4.78
N ALA A 78 3.03 8.50 -5.04
CA ALA A 78 2.92 9.10 -6.37
C ALA A 78 4.26 9.68 -6.87
N GLU A 79 5.04 10.30 -5.98
CA GLU A 79 6.37 10.81 -6.31
C GLU A 79 7.37 9.69 -6.62
N GLY A 80 7.31 8.58 -5.86
CA GLY A 80 8.14 7.40 -6.12
C GLY A 80 7.85 6.80 -7.51
N GLU A 81 6.59 6.55 -7.82
CA GLU A 81 6.19 6.04 -9.14
C GLU A 81 6.55 7.03 -10.28
N ASN A 82 6.37 8.35 -10.04
CA ASN A 82 6.79 9.36 -11.01
C ASN A 82 8.28 9.28 -11.31
N TYR A 83 9.13 9.14 -10.29
CA TYR A 83 10.56 8.98 -10.46
C TYR A 83 10.90 7.71 -11.27
N GLU A 84 10.23 6.60 -10.98
CA GLU A 84 10.48 5.34 -11.66
C GLU A 84 10.13 5.40 -13.15
N TRP A 85 8.99 5.97 -13.54
CA TRP A 85 8.61 6.04 -14.95
C TRP A 85 9.32 7.13 -15.74
N THR A 86 9.82 8.18 -15.09
CA THR A 86 10.60 9.23 -15.79
C THR A 86 12.06 8.84 -16.02
N ASP A 87 12.65 8.08 -15.08
CA ASP A 87 14.07 7.73 -15.10
C ASP A 87 14.37 6.29 -15.52
N MET A 88 13.38 5.38 -15.43
CA MET A 88 13.52 3.94 -15.71
C MET A 88 12.67 3.53 -16.93
N TYR A 89 13.10 3.88 -18.11
CA TYR A 89 12.38 3.83 -19.40
C TYR A 89 11.65 2.54 -19.79
N GLU A 90 12.07 1.35 -19.37
CA GLU A 90 11.53 0.09 -19.86
C GLU A 90 10.25 -0.41 -19.17
N VAL A 91 9.92 0.13 -17.99
CA VAL A 91 8.69 -0.20 -17.23
C VAL A 91 7.77 1.01 -17.01
N GLY A 92 8.09 2.14 -17.63
CA GLY A 92 7.52 3.44 -17.35
C GLY A 92 5.99 3.57 -17.48
N GLU A 93 5.36 2.83 -18.41
CA GLU A 93 3.90 2.92 -18.57
C GLU A 93 3.11 2.32 -17.41
N ILE A 94 3.65 1.28 -16.76
CA ILE A 94 3.01 0.64 -15.60
C ILE A 94 3.06 1.60 -14.40
N GLU A 95 4.23 2.15 -14.12
CA GLU A 95 4.46 3.06 -12.98
C GLU A 95 3.71 4.38 -13.16
N LYS A 96 3.54 4.85 -14.39
CA LYS A 96 2.68 6.00 -14.70
C LYS A 96 1.21 5.76 -14.29
N HIS A 97 0.67 4.57 -14.55
CA HIS A 97 -0.68 4.23 -14.11
C HIS A 97 -0.80 4.13 -12.59
N HIS A 98 0.26 3.69 -11.90
CA HIS A 98 0.32 3.69 -10.44
C HIS A 98 0.32 5.13 -9.91
N GLU A 99 1.13 6.02 -10.47
CA GLU A 99 1.14 7.44 -10.11
C GLU A 99 -0.24 8.08 -10.29
N GLU A 100 -0.86 7.94 -11.47
CA GLU A 100 -2.19 8.47 -11.76
C GLU A 100 -3.23 8.00 -10.72
N ARG A 101 -3.17 6.72 -10.33
CA ARG A 101 -4.03 6.14 -9.29
C ARG A 101 -3.80 6.81 -7.93
N TYR A 102 -2.55 6.94 -7.49
CA TYR A 102 -2.24 7.54 -6.19
C TYR A 102 -2.62 9.01 -6.14
N ARG A 103 -2.40 9.77 -7.21
CA ARG A 103 -2.84 11.18 -7.29
C ARG A 103 -4.36 11.32 -7.26
N ALA A 104 -5.10 10.43 -7.91
CA ALA A 104 -6.56 10.42 -7.85
C ALA A 104 -7.08 10.10 -6.43
N LEU A 105 -6.45 9.17 -5.74
CA LEU A 105 -6.78 8.83 -4.35
C LEU A 105 -6.43 9.98 -3.40
N LEU A 106 -5.27 10.61 -3.55
CA LEU A 106 -4.87 11.80 -2.79
C LEU A 106 -5.91 12.91 -2.94
N LYS A 107 -6.30 13.23 -4.17
CA LYS A 107 -7.35 14.22 -4.44
C LYS A 107 -8.67 13.89 -3.73
N ASN A 108 -9.07 12.61 -3.68
CA ASN A 108 -10.26 12.19 -2.95
C ASN A 108 -10.14 12.44 -1.44
N VAL A 109 -8.96 12.20 -0.85
CA VAL A 109 -8.70 12.47 0.58
C VAL A 109 -8.76 13.97 0.85
N GLU A 110 -8.03 14.78 0.10
CA GLU A 110 -7.96 16.24 0.27
C GLU A 110 -9.30 16.94 0.10
N THR A 111 -10.15 16.44 -0.80
CA THR A 111 -11.47 17.02 -1.09
C THR A 111 -12.62 16.36 -0.32
N ALA A 112 -12.33 15.48 0.65
CA ALA A 112 -13.31 14.68 1.39
C ALA A 112 -14.26 13.86 0.49
N LYS A 113 -13.76 13.40 -0.67
CA LYS A 113 -14.53 12.66 -1.68
C LYS A 113 -14.34 11.14 -1.60
N VAL A 114 -13.72 10.61 -0.56
CA VAL A 114 -13.54 9.16 -0.40
C VAL A 114 -14.89 8.46 -0.30
N PHE A 115 -15.76 8.91 0.60
CA PHE A 115 -17.09 8.33 0.86
C PHE A 115 -18.27 9.16 0.33
N GLU A 116 -17.98 10.22 -0.42
CA GLU A 116 -18.97 11.08 -1.04
C GLU A 116 -18.51 11.45 -2.45
N LYS A 117 -19.44 11.45 -3.43
CA LYS A 117 -19.17 11.79 -4.82
C LYS A 117 -20.15 12.86 -5.31
N SER A 118 -19.76 13.61 -6.35
CA SER A 118 -20.64 14.58 -6.99
C SER A 118 -21.80 13.93 -7.76
N GLU A 119 -21.66 12.65 -8.09
CA GLU A 119 -22.64 11.86 -8.83
C GLU A 119 -23.10 10.67 -8.01
N VAL A 120 -24.29 10.16 -8.34
CA VAL A 120 -24.80 8.91 -7.78
C VAL A 120 -23.84 7.76 -8.14
N LYS A 121 -23.42 7.01 -7.14
CA LYS A 121 -22.58 5.81 -7.26
C LYS A 121 -23.28 4.62 -6.62
N VAL A 122 -22.85 3.46 -7.03
CA VAL A 122 -23.16 2.20 -6.34
C VAL A 122 -22.05 1.97 -5.32
N TRP A 123 -22.43 1.85 -4.06
CA TRP A 123 -21.50 1.60 -2.95
C TRP A 123 -21.67 0.17 -2.47
N GLU A 124 -20.57 -0.50 -2.21
CA GLU A 124 -20.52 -1.86 -1.68
C GLU A 124 -19.83 -1.91 -0.33
N CYS A 125 -20.44 -2.62 0.61
CA CYS A 125 -19.81 -2.93 1.89
C CYS A 125 -18.86 -4.11 1.72
N ARG A 126 -17.57 -3.86 1.84
CA ARG A 126 -16.50 -4.88 1.70
C ARG A 126 -16.59 -6.05 2.69
N ASN A 127 -17.35 -5.90 3.79
CA ASN A 127 -17.54 -6.97 4.76
C ASN A 127 -18.67 -7.94 4.39
N CYS A 128 -19.82 -7.43 3.93
CA CYS A 128 -21.01 -8.28 3.71
C CYS A 128 -21.58 -8.20 2.30
N GLY A 129 -20.99 -7.44 1.39
CA GLY A 129 -21.48 -7.30 0.01
C GLY A 129 -22.76 -6.47 -0.12
N HIS A 130 -23.23 -5.78 0.94
CA HIS A 130 -24.43 -4.96 0.87
C HIS A 130 -24.22 -3.79 -0.10
N ILE A 131 -25.15 -3.66 -1.05
CA ILE A 131 -25.15 -2.62 -2.08
C ILE A 131 -26.11 -1.52 -1.71
N ILE A 132 -25.69 -0.27 -1.88
CA ILE A 132 -26.52 0.92 -1.75
C ILE A 132 -26.21 1.91 -2.87
N VAL A 133 -27.22 2.62 -3.35
CA VAL A 133 -27.10 3.61 -4.43
C VAL A 133 -27.29 5.01 -3.86
N GLY A 134 -26.35 5.91 -4.13
CA GLY A 134 -26.43 7.28 -3.64
C GLY A 134 -25.15 8.06 -3.91
N THR A 135 -25.15 9.34 -3.59
CA THR A 135 -23.95 10.19 -3.71
C THR A 135 -22.98 10.00 -2.56
N LYS A 136 -23.42 9.38 -1.44
CA LYS A 136 -22.65 9.18 -0.23
C LYS A 136 -22.83 7.77 0.30
N ALA A 137 -21.74 7.15 0.73
CA ALA A 137 -21.76 5.90 1.49
C ALA A 137 -22.36 6.14 2.88
N PRO A 138 -23.18 5.22 3.43
CA PRO A 138 -23.76 5.37 4.77
C PRO A 138 -22.65 5.34 5.85
N GLU A 139 -22.89 6.04 6.96
CA GLU A 139 -21.94 6.07 8.08
C GLU A 139 -21.75 4.70 8.74
N VAL A 140 -22.81 3.88 8.71
CA VAL A 140 -22.82 2.51 9.23
C VAL A 140 -23.57 1.62 8.25
N CYS A 141 -23.04 0.44 7.96
CA CYS A 141 -23.72 -0.54 7.12
C CYS A 141 -25.01 -1.03 7.80
N PRO A 142 -26.19 -0.90 7.17
CA PRO A 142 -27.46 -1.29 7.80
C PRO A 142 -27.63 -2.82 7.96
N VAL A 143 -26.78 -3.60 7.34
CA VAL A 143 -26.84 -5.09 7.39
C VAL A 143 -25.88 -5.67 8.42
N CYS A 144 -24.61 -5.21 8.43
CA CYS A 144 -23.58 -5.83 9.27
C CYS A 144 -22.96 -4.89 10.31
N ASN A 145 -23.48 -3.66 10.46
CA ASN A 145 -23.05 -2.65 11.42
C ASN A 145 -21.56 -2.23 11.33
N HIS A 146 -20.86 -2.52 10.22
CA HIS A 146 -19.52 -2.02 9.99
C HIS A 146 -19.54 -0.53 9.63
N PRO A 147 -18.52 0.23 10.05
CA PRO A 147 -18.46 1.67 9.80
C PRO A 147 -18.27 2.00 8.32
N GLN A 148 -18.48 3.27 7.96
CA GLN A 148 -18.35 3.81 6.59
C GLN A 148 -17.03 3.43 5.91
N SER A 149 -15.95 3.28 6.66
CA SER A 149 -14.63 2.86 6.15
C SER A 149 -14.63 1.50 5.46
N TYR A 150 -15.67 0.70 5.60
CA TYR A 150 -15.85 -0.56 4.89
C TYR A 150 -16.55 -0.41 3.53
N PHE A 151 -17.02 0.80 3.18
CA PHE A 151 -17.62 1.01 1.87
C PHE A 151 -16.61 1.43 0.82
N GLU A 152 -16.82 0.95 -0.38
CA GLU A 152 -16.10 1.36 -1.58
C GLU A 152 -17.09 1.57 -2.74
N VAL A 153 -16.67 2.27 -3.79
CA VAL A 153 -17.45 2.32 -5.03
C VAL A 153 -17.40 0.95 -5.69
N HIS A 154 -18.55 0.35 -5.89
CA HIS A 154 -18.68 -0.95 -6.54
C HIS A 154 -18.11 -0.93 -7.95
N ALA A 155 -17.31 -1.93 -8.29
CA ALA A 155 -16.74 -2.12 -9.62
C ALA A 155 -17.14 -3.49 -10.17
N GLU A 156 -17.87 -3.48 -11.30
CA GLU A 156 -18.14 -4.69 -12.07
C GLU A 156 -16.96 -4.93 -13.02
N ASN A 157 -16.21 -5.99 -12.76
CA ASN A 157 -15.00 -6.36 -13.53
C ASN A 157 -14.99 -7.83 -13.98
N TYR A 158 -16.17 -8.41 -14.11
CA TYR A 158 -16.43 -9.80 -14.52
C TYR A 158 -17.30 -9.88 -15.78
#